data_876067b66b4bdc8dbde6dc040dc1883f
#
_entry.id   876067b66b4bdc8dbde6dc040dc1883f
#
_cell.length_a   1.000
_cell.length_b   1.000
_cell.length_c   1.000
_cell.angle_alpha   90.00
_cell.angle_beta   90.00
_cell.angle_gamma   90.00
#
_symmetry.space_group_name_H-M   'P 1'
#
loop_
_entity.id
_entity.type
_entity.pdbx_description
1 polymer ?
#
loop_
_entity_poly.entity_id
_entity_poly.type
_entity_poly.pdbx_seq_one_letter_code
_entity_poly.pdbx_strand_id
1 'polypeptide(L)'
;LQVSLHASKIDISEELRNNLYEKNSNVILTSATIKVEESFGYFLQRNGLTENDNIITRDYVSPFSYQDQVKYFQYGGSKDITSDINELSDLIYHVHKTFNKRTMVLFTSVRMLENVSKKIKERLGGKKIPLFAQSRGASKPSIIKGMHSNENALLFGTNSFWEGVDLPGELLEVLIVVKLPFDVPSDPLIKSYSCLLYTSP
;
A
#
# COMPACT_ATOMS: atom_id res chain seq x y z
N LEU A 1 14.44 -0.36 28.73
CA LEU A 1 13.60 -1.45 28.16
C LEU A 1 12.17 -0.93 28.14
N GLN A 2 11.58 -0.79 26.95
CA GLN A 2 10.16 -0.48 26.82
C GLN A 2 9.44 -1.81 26.59
N VAL A 3 8.55 -2.17 27.51
CA VAL A 3 7.70 -3.35 27.40
C VAL A 3 6.30 -2.87 27.07
N SER A 4 5.69 -3.41 26.03
CA SER A 4 4.30 -3.15 25.67
C SER A 4 3.52 -4.47 25.65
N LEU A 5 2.29 -4.44 26.16
CA LEU A 5 1.36 -5.55 26.09
C LEU A 5 0.25 -5.19 25.11
N HIS A 6 0.03 -6.05 24.13
CA HIS A 6 -1.02 -5.91 23.14
C HIS A 6 -1.99 -7.08 23.25
N ALA A 7 -3.29 -6.77 23.21
CA ALA A 7 -4.35 -7.77 23.12
C ALA A 7 -5.25 -7.41 21.94
N SER A 8 -5.53 -8.38 21.08
CA SER A 8 -6.42 -8.21 19.94
C SER A 8 -7.31 -9.44 19.80
N LYS A 9 -8.60 -9.22 19.56
CA LYS A 9 -9.53 -10.30 19.24
C LYS A 9 -9.31 -10.70 17.78
N ILE A 10 -9.18 -11.99 17.53
CA ILE A 10 -8.86 -12.51 16.18
C ILE A 10 -10.15 -12.59 15.33
N ASP A 11 -11.25 -12.99 15.97
CA ASP A 11 -12.58 -13.04 15.35
C ASP A 11 -13.50 -12.05 16.06
N ILE A 12 -14.04 -11.11 15.29
CA ILE A 12 -14.97 -10.08 15.75
C ILE A 12 -16.35 -10.22 15.09
N SER A 13 -16.61 -11.32 14.41
CA SER A 13 -17.83 -11.57 13.66
C SER A 13 -19.07 -11.49 14.53
N GLU A 14 -19.03 -12.09 15.72
CA GLU A 14 -20.14 -12.06 16.67
C GLU A 14 -20.41 -10.66 17.23
N GLU A 15 -19.34 -9.90 17.53
CA GLU A 15 -19.47 -8.50 17.97
C GLU A 15 -20.07 -7.61 16.90
N LEU A 16 -19.66 -7.79 15.64
CA LEU A 16 -20.24 -7.04 14.54
C LEU A 16 -21.70 -7.39 14.36
N ARG A 17 -22.07 -8.68 14.46
CA ARG A 17 -23.47 -9.10 14.39
C ARG A 17 -24.29 -8.42 15.48
N ASN A 18 -23.93 -8.58 16.75
CA ASN A 18 -24.70 -8.13 17.90
C ASN A 18 -24.71 -6.60 18.06
N ASN A 19 -23.65 -5.90 17.65
CA ASN A 19 -23.49 -4.48 17.90
C ASN A 19 -23.72 -3.59 16.67
N LEU A 20 -23.63 -4.11 15.48
CA LEU A 20 -23.81 -3.35 14.25
C LEU A 20 -25.05 -3.80 13.49
N TYR A 21 -25.11 -5.08 13.09
CA TYR A 21 -26.17 -5.53 12.17
C TYR A 21 -27.52 -5.70 12.83
N GLU A 22 -27.57 -6.23 14.04
CA GLU A 22 -28.84 -6.39 14.76
C GLU A 22 -29.44 -5.06 15.26
N LYS A 23 -28.59 -4.05 15.44
CA LYS A 23 -29.03 -2.72 15.93
C LYS A 23 -29.37 -1.75 14.81
N ASN A 24 -29.02 -2.04 13.58
CA ASN A 24 -29.26 -1.16 12.45
C ASN A 24 -30.03 -1.90 11.36
N SER A 25 -31.16 -1.33 10.93
CA SER A 25 -32.00 -1.92 9.88
C SER A 25 -31.35 -1.92 8.50
N ASN A 26 -30.43 -1.00 8.24
CA ASN A 26 -29.70 -0.91 6.98
C ASN A 26 -28.24 -0.57 7.22
N VAL A 27 -27.35 -1.40 6.71
CA VAL A 27 -25.88 -1.19 6.77
C VAL A 27 -25.34 -1.31 5.35
N ILE A 28 -24.55 -0.33 4.92
CA ILE A 28 -23.88 -0.35 3.62
C ILE A 28 -22.38 -0.43 3.88
N LEU A 29 -21.75 -1.49 3.34
CA LEU A 29 -20.32 -1.71 3.40
C LEU A 29 -19.73 -1.52 2.00
N THR A 30 -18.71 -0.70 1.86
CA THR A 30 -18.07 -0.41 0.58
C THR A 30 -16.55 -0.36 0.71
N SER A 31 -15.85 -1.01 -0.22
CA SER A 31 -14.40 -0.95 -0.35
C SER A 31 -14.00 -1.44 -1.75
N ALA A 32 -12.78 -1.10 -2.16
CA ALA A 32 -12.20 -1.62 -3.41
C ALA A 32 -11.72 -3.08 -3.30
N THR A 33 -11.64 -3.65 -2.09
CA THR A 33 -11.00 -4.95 -1.80
C THR A 33 -11.89 -5.91 -1.03
N ILE A 34 -13.21 -5.76 -1.12
CA ILE A 34 -14.18 -6.65 -0.44
C ILE A 34 -14.23 -8.03 -1.11
N LYS A 35 -14.13 -8.06 -2.45
CA LYS A 35 -14.21 -9.27 -3.25
C LYS A 35 -12.85 -9.93 -3.34
N VAL A 36 -12.77 -11.21 -3.08
CA VAL A 36 -11.58 -12.04 -3.28
C VAL A 36 -11.87 -13.01 -4.41
N GLU A 37 -11.05 -12.97 -5.46
CA GLU A 37 -11.34 -13.67 -6.71
C GLU A 37 -12.72 -13.27 -7.25
N GLU A 38 -13.65 -14.22 -7.37
CA GLU A 38 -15.02 -13.96 -7.82
C GLU A 38 -16.07 -14.04 -6.68
N SER A 39 -15.63 -14.02 -5.39
CA SER A 39 -16.49 -14.29 -4.24
C SER A 39 -16.45 -13.19 -3.18
N PHE A 40 -17.60 -12.89 -2.60
CA PHE A 40 -17.75 -12.10 -1.38
C PHE A 40 -17.72 -12.96 -0.10
N GLY A 41 -17.70 -14.29 -0.24
CA GLY A 41 -17.87 -15.25 0.87
C GLY A 41 -16.89 -15.02 2.02
N TYR A 42 -15.60 -14.82 1.72
CA TYR A 42 -14.59 -14.54 2.75
C TYR A 42 -14.91 -13.26 3.55
N PHE A 43 -15.30 -12.20 2.88
CA PHE A 43 -15.66 -10.94 3.54
C PHE A 43 -16.90 -11.09 4.41
N LEU A 44 -17.95 -11.76 3.90
CA LEU A 44 -19.19 -11.98 4.63
C LEU A 44 -18.93 -12.78 5.92
N GLN A 45 -18.23 -13.91 5.78
CA GLN A 45 -17.86 -14.76 6.92
C GLN A 45 -17.09 -13.99 7.99
N ARG A 46 -16.05 -13.25 7.60
CA ARG A 46 -15.20 -12.46 8.51
C ARG A 46 -15.97 -11.34 9.23
N ASN A 47 -17.06 -10.88 8.66
CA ASN A 47 -17.90 -9.84 9.24
C ASN A 47 -19.15 -10.41 9.94
N GLY A 48 -19.26 -11.72 10.15
CA GLY A 48 -20.39 -12.34 10.85
C GLY A 48 -21.67 -12.34 10.04
N LEU A 49 -21.58 -12.25 8.73
CA LEU A 49 -22.70 -12.29 7.80
C LEU A 49 -22.79 -13.67 7.16
N THR A 50 -23.99 -14.19 6.98
CA THR A 50 -24.26 -15.50 6.39
C THR A 50 -25.21 -15.37 5.20
N GLU A 51 -25.28 -16.39 4.35
CA GLU A 51 -26.20 -16.42 3.20
C GLU A 51 -27.69 -16.32 3.60
N ASN A 52 -28.01 -16.64 4.85
CA ASN A 52 -29.37 -16.52 5.38
C ASN A 52 -29.75 -15.09 5.77
N ASP A 53 -28.79 -14.18 5.83
CA ASP A 53 -29.04 -12.77 6.08
C ASP A 53 -29.56 -12.11 4.79
N ASN A 54 -30.39 -11.07 4.92
CA ASN A 54 -30.89 -10.34 3.76
C ASN A 54 -29.82 -9.41 3.19
N ILE A 55 -28.90 -9.99 2.41
CA ILE A 55 -27.70 -9.33 1.89
C ILE A 55 -27.83 -9.11 0.37
N ILE A 56 -27.49 -7.91 -0.05
CA ILE A 56 -27.34 -7.58 -1.48
C ILE A 56 -25.86 -7.25 -1.73
N THR A 57 -25.20 -8.06 -2.54
CA THR A 57 -23.85 -7.80 -2.98
C THR A 57 -23.83 -7.19 -4.38
N ARG A 58 -22.96 -6.22 -4.60
CA ARG A 58 -22.76 -5.57 -5.89
C ARG A 58 -21.27 -5.40 -6.17
N ASP A 59 -20.89 -5.72 -7.39
CA ASP A 59 -19.56 -5.49 -7.93
C ASP A 59 -19.64 -4.50 -9.08
N TYR A 60 -18.74 -3.55 -9.14
CA TYR A 60 -18.70 -2.52 -10.16
C TYR A 60 -17.36 -2.56 -10.86
N VAL A 61 -17.38 -2.69 -12.17
CA VAL A 61 -16.16 -2.66 -12.98
C VAL A 61 -15.54 -1.27 -12.92
N SER A 62 -14.23 -1.23 -12.81
CA SER A 62 -13.48 0.03 -12.86
C SER A 62 -13.76 0.77 -14.17
N PRO A 63 -14.02 2.10 -14.14
CA PRO A 63 -14.17 2.89 -15.36
C PRO A 63 -12.84 3.10 -16.12
N PHE A 64 -11.71 2.71 -15.53
CA PHE A 64 -10.39 2.89 -16.11
C PHE A 64 -9.98 1.69 -16.96
N SER A 65 -9.54 1.94 -18.21
CA SER A 65 -8.93 0.92 -19.07
C SER A 65 -7.45 0.75 -18.72
N TYR A 66 -7.18 -0.10 -17.70
CA TYR A 66 -5.80 -0.33 -17.25
C TYR A 66 -4.91 -0.90 -18.36
N GLN A 67 -5.46 -1.67 -19.29
CA GLN A 67 -4.71 -2.26 -20.40
C GLN A 67 -4.12 -1.20 -21.33
N ASP A 68 -4.85 -0.11 -21.52
CA ASP A 68 -4.44 0.99 -22.41
C ASP A 68 -3.65 2.08 -21.66
N GLN A 69 -3.97 2.29 -20.40
CA GLN A 69 -3.47 3.42 -19.61
C GLN A 69 -2.25 3.08 -18.76
N VAL A 70 -2.01 1.79 -18.44
CA VAL A 70 -0.93 1.37 -17.55
C VAL A 70 0.07 0.48 -18.28
N LYS A 71 1.35 0.81 -18.18
CA LYS A 71 2.44 -0.07 -18.60
C LYS A 71 3.11 -0.66 -17.36
N TYR A 72 3.07 -1.97 -17.25
CA TYR A 72 3.69 -2.71 -16.15
C TYR A 72 5.07 -3.23 -16.55
N PHE A 73 6.05 -3.01 -15.68
CA PHE A 73 7.42 -3.51 -15.84
C PHE A 73 7.83 -4.25 -14.57
N GLN A 74 8.36 -5.45 -14.73
CA GLN A 74 8.91 -6.22 -13.64
C GLN A 74 10.43 -6.29 -13.77
N TYR A 75 11.13 -5.97 -12.68
CA TYR A 75 12.58 -6.18 -12.62
C TYR A 75 12.89 -7.68 -12.62
N GLY A 76 13.60 -8.14 -13.65
CA GLY A 76 13.91 -9.55 -13.91
C GLY A 76 15.35 -9.94 -13.53
N GLY A 77 16.01 -9.23 -12.62
CA GLY A 77 17.36 -9.56 -12.16
C GLY A 77 17.44 -10.92 -11.45
N SER A 78 18.61 -11.55 -11.50
CA SER A 78 18.85 -12.85 -10.87
C SER A 78 18.94 -12.79 -9.34
N LYS A 79 19.05 -11.61 -8.77
CA LYS A 79 19.14 -11.35 -7.33
C LYS A 79 18.06 -10.38 -6.88
N ASP A 80 17.66 -10.51 -5.62
CA ASP A 80 16.78 -9.51 -4.99
C ASP A 80 17.49 -8.15 -4.94
N ILE A 81 17.06 -7.21 -5.77
CA ILE A 81 17.63 -5.87 -5.87
C ILE A 81 17.58 -5.12 -4.54
N THR A 82 16.66 -5.50 -3.63
CA THR A 82 16.57 -4.86 -2.31
C THR A 82 17.72 -5.20 -1.39
N SER A 83 18.54 -6.19 -1.74
CA SER A 83 19.76 -6.54 -1.01
C SER A 83 20.92 -5.59 -1.30
N ASP A 84 20.90 -4.86 -2.43
CA ASP A 84 21.93 -3.87 -2.80
C ASP A 84 21.32 -2.46 -2.95
N ILE A 85 21.56 -1.63 -1.95
CA ILE A 85 21.08 -0.24 -1.91
C ILE A 85 21.64 0.60 -3.07
N ASN A 86 22.85 0.32 -3.55
CA ASN A 86 23.42 1.07 -4.66
C ASN A 86 22.71 0.72 -5.96
N GLU A 87 22.52 -0.56 -6.26
CA GLU A 87 21.83 -1.05 -7.44
C GLU A 87 20.39 -0.54 -7.46
N LEU A 88 19.66 -0.65 -6.34
CA LEU A 88 18.30 -0.13 -6.19
C LEU A 88 18.23 1.40 -6.43
N SER A 89 19.18 2.15 -5.85
CA SER A 89 19.25 3.60 -6.03
C SER A 89 19.54 3.98 -7.48
N ASP A 90 20.37 3.21 -8.15
CA ASP A 90 20.72 3.38 -9.55
C ASP A 90 19.51 3.16 -10.44
N LEU A 91 18.78 2.06 -10.20
CA LEU A 91 17.54 1.76 -10.95
C LEU A 91 16.53 2.88 -10.78
N ILE A 92 16.22 3.29 -9.54
CA ILE A 92 15.26 4.35 -9.27
C ILE A 92 15.67 5.66 -9.97
N TYR A 93 16.95 6.03 -9.86
CA TYR A 93 17.47 7.23 -10.51
C TYR A 93 17.35 7.17 -12.02
N HIS A 94 17.71 6.05 -12.64
CA HIS A 94 17.63 5.87 -14.09
C HIS A 94 16.19 5.88 -14.60
N VAL A 95 15.27 5.19 -13.94
CA VAL A 95 13.84 5.20 -14.27
C VAL A 95 13.31 6.63 -14.21
N HIS A 96 13.51 7.31 -13.08
CA HIS A 96 13.05 8.69 -12.90
C HIS A 96 13.62 9.64 -13.95
N LYS A 97 14.92 9.55 -14.25
CA LYS A 97 15.59 10.38 -15.26
C LYS A 97 15.07 10.09 -16.68
N THR A 98 14.83 8.83 -17.00
CA THR A 98 14.36 8.41 -18.33
C THR A 98 12.97 8.95 -18.62
N PHE A 99 12.04 8.81 -17.69
CA PHE A 99 10.69 9.28 -17.86
C PHE A 99 10.56 10.80 -17.63
N ASN A 100 11.40 11.37 -16.77
CA ASN A 100 11.38 12.79 -16.36
C ASN A 100 9.99 13.26 -15.93
N LYS A 101 9.29 12.42 -15.18
CA LYS A 101 7.91 12.60 -14.71
C LYS A 101 7.85 12.50 -13.21
N ARG A 102 6.75 12.99 -12.61
CA ARG A 102 6.50 12.78 -11.18
C ARG A 102 6.51 11.29 -10.87
N THR A 103 7.42 10.92 -9.99
CA THR A 103 7.69 9.52 -9.66
C THR A 103 7.45 9.29 -8.18
N MET A 104 6.66 8.28 -7.83
CA MET A 104 6.52 7.80 -6.46
C MET A 104 7.22 6.45 -6.31
N VAL A 105 7.97 6.29 -5.23
CA VAL A 105 8.63 5.04 -4.87
C VAL A 105 8.09 4.57 -3.52
N LEU A 106 7.50 3.39 -3.50
CA LEU A 106 6.93 2.79 -2.31
C LEU A 106 7.87 1.75 -1.71
N PHE A 107 8.18 1.97 -0.43
CA PHE A 107 9.03 1.10 0.38
C PHE A 107 8.21 0.43 1.48
N THR A 108 8.63 -0.76 1.88
CA THR A 108 8.10 -1.46 3.06
C THR A 108 8.91 -1.18 4.34
N SER A 109 10.04 -0.47 4.22
CA SER A 109 10.96 -0.19 5.32
C SER A 109 11.41 1.27 5.30
N VAL A 110 11.23 1.96 6.43
CA VAL A 110 11.72 3.34 6.64
C VAL A 110 13.24 3.40 6.52
N ARG A 111 13.95 2.40 7.06
CA ARG A 111 15.41 2.33 6.98
C ARG A 111 15.90 2.24 5.53
N MET A 112 15.24 1.44 4.70
CA MET A 112 15.58 1.33 3.27
C MET A 112 15.30 2.65 2.55
N LEU A 113 14.14 3.27 2.79
CA LEU A 113 13.79 4.58 2.25
C LEU A 113 14.86 5.63 2.57
N GLU A 114 15.31 5.71 3.84
CA GLU A 114 16.33 6.67 4.27
C GLU A 114 17.69 6.41 3.58
N ASN A 115 18.12 5.16 3.50
CA ASN A 115 19.38 4.78 2.86
C ASN A 115 19.36 5.11 1.36
N VAL A 116 18.28 4.76 0.65
CA VAL A 116 18.13 5.07 -0.78
C VAL A 116 18.03 6.58 -0.99
N SER A 117 17.29 7.30 -0.14
CA SER A 117 17.21 8.77 -0.20
C SER A 117 18.58 9.42 -0.10
N LYS A 118 19.41 8.96 0.83
CA LYS A 118 20.78 9.46 1.00
C LYS A 118 21.62 9.22 -0.25
N LYS A 119 21.59 8.01 -0.79
CA LYS A 119 22.33 7.65 -2.01
C LYS A 119 21.92 8.46 -3.23
N ILE A 120 20.63 8.67 -3.42
CA ILE A 120 20.12 9.49 -4.53
C ILE A 120 20.55 10.95 -4.37
N LYS A 121 20.48 11.52 -3.15
CA LYS A 121 20.97 12.88 -2.89
C LYS A 121 22.47 13.04 -3.17
N GLU A 122 23.30 12.09 -2.78
CA GLU A 122 24.73 12.05 -3.08
C GLU A 122 24.97 12.04 -4.60
N ARG A 123 24.20 11.23 -5.33
CA ARG A 123 24.29 11.09 -6.78
C ARG A 123 23.86 12.33 -7.54
N LEU A 124 22.91 13.07 -7.01
CA LEU A 124 22.42 14.31 -7.60
C LEU A 124 23.48 15.42 -7.61
N GLY A 125 24.51 15.35 -6.75
CA GLY A 125 25.67 16.23 -6.80
C GLY A 125 25.35 17.72 -6.86
N GLY A 126 24.24 18.16 -6.22
CA GLY A 126 23.76 19.53 -6.28
C GLY A 126 22.77 19.83 -7.42
N LYS A 127 22.43 18.86 -8.29
CA LYS A 127 21.30 19.00 -9.21
C LYS A 127 20.00 18.96 -8.43
N LYS A 128 19.16 19.98 -8.61
CA LYS A 128 17.89 20.11 -7.89
C LYS A 128 16.82 19.17 -8.47
N ILE A 129 16.88 17.87 -8.19
CA ILE A 129 15.66 17.06 -8.28
C ILE A 129 14.94 17.24 -6.95
N PRO A 130 13.69 17.71 -6.96
CA PRO A 130 12.91 17.86 -5.73
C PRO A 130 12.57 16.46 -5.21
N LEU A 131 13.34 16.00 -4.21
CA LEU A 131 13.14 14.73 -3.53
C LEU A 131 12.39 14.96 -2.21
N PHE A 132 11.19 14.45 -2.14
CA PHE A 132 10.35 14.43 -0.96
C PHE A 132 10.36 13.02 -0.38
N ALA A 133 10.74 12.88 0.88
CA ALA A 133 10.77 11.59 1.55
C ALA A 133 9.93 11.65 2.83
N GLN A 134 9.17 10.60 3.08
CA GLN A 134 8.49 10.43 4.35
C GLN A 134 9.55 10.15 5.43
N SER A 135 9.90 11.19 6.17
CA SER A 135 10.86 11.13 7.29
C SER A 135 10.20 11.65 8.57
N ARG A 136 10.86 11.45 9.70
CA ARG A 136 10.39 12.02 10.98
C ARG A 136 10.26 13.54 10.86
N GLY A 137 9.01 14.04 10.94
CA GLY A 137 8.69 15.47 10.88
C GLY A 137 8.13 15.99 9.54
N ALA A 138 8.19 15.21 8.45
CA ALA A 138 7.52 15.61 7.20
C ALA A 138 6.05 15.18 7.23
N SER A 139 5.12 16.11 7.17
CA SER A 139 3.70 15.80 7.10
C SER A 139 3.30 15.37 5.68
N LYS A 140 2.37 14.41 5.58
CA LYS A 140 1.81 13.95 4.30
C LYS A 140 1.29 15.11 3.42
N PRO A 141 0.54 16.10 3.95
CA PRO A 141 0.10 17.24 3.15
C PRO A 141 1.25 18.09 2.60
N SER A 142 2.33 18.28 3.37
CA SER A 142 3.51 19.04 2.92
C SER A 142 4.21 18.34 1.75
N ILE A 143 4.33 17.00 1.82
CA ILE A 143 4.92 16.18 0.75
C ILE A 143 4.08 16.28 -0.52
N ILE A 144 2.76 16.13 -0.41
CA ILE A 144 1.82 16.22 -1.54
C ILE A 144 1.89 17.62 -2.18
N LYS A 145 1.92 18.69 -1.36
CA LYS A 145 2.09 20.06 -1.88
C LYS A 145 3.40 20.21 -2.65
N GLY A 146 4.48 19.60 -2.19
CA GLY A 146 5.76 19.58 -2.89
C GLY A 146 5.66 18.89 -4.26
N MET A 147 4.92 17.79 -4.35
CA MET A 147 4.64 17.10 -5.62
C MET A 147 3.88 17.99 -6.60
N HIS A 148 2.86 18.72 -6.14
CA HIS A 148 2.11 19.65 -6.97
C HIS A 148 2.98 20.75 -7.58
N SER A 149 3.92 21.27 -6.82
CA SER A 149 4.74 22.43 -7.18
C SER A 149 5.93 22.10 -8.10
N ASN A 150 6.17 20.81 -8.40
CA ASN A 150 7.33 20.37 -9.15
C ASN A 150 6.96 19.28 -10.16
N GLU A 151 7.21 19.52 -11.45
CA GLU A 151 6.81 18.62 -12.54
C GLU A 151 7.60 17.32 -12.60
N ASN A 152 8.81 17.29 -12.06
CA ASN A 152 9.69 16.11 -12.01
C ASN A 152 10.05 15.72 -10.57
N ALA A 153 9.12 15.87 -9.65
CA ALA A 153 9.33 15.50 -8.25
C ALA A 153 9.49 13.98 -8.08
N LEU A 154 10.39 13.62 -7.17
CA LEU A 154 10.58 12.24 -6.72
C LEU A 154 10.07 12.14 -5.27
N LEU A 155 9.08 11.27 -5.04
CA LEU A 155 8.48 11.06 -3.74
C LEU A 155 8.82 9.66 -3.23
N PHE A 156 9.29 9.56 -2.00
CA PHE A 156 9.51 8.31 -1.29
C PHE A 156 8.53 8.15 -0.14
N GLY A 157 7.70 7.09 -0.22
CA GLY A 157 6.67 6.78 0.76
C GLY A 157 6.84 5.38 1.37
N THR A 158 6.28 5.23 2.57
CA THR A 158 6.10 3.93 3.25
C THR A 158 4.61 3.69 3.50
N ASN A 159 4.26 2.85 4.46
CA ASN A 159 2.90 2.37 4.72
C ASN A 159 1.76 3.39 4.55
N SER A 160 1.93 4.63 5.02
CA SER A 160 0.89 5.66 4.91
C SER A 160 0.70 6.20 3.48
N PHE A 161 1.57 5.87 2.55
CA PHE A 161 1.46 6.22 1.14
C PHE A 161 0.97 5.07 0.25
N TRP A 162 0.83 3.86 0.80
CA TRP A 162 0.21 2.74 0.09
C TRP A 162 -1.29 2.94 -0.09
N GLU A 163 -1.91 3.65 0.85
CA GLU A 163 -3.34 3.95 0.84
C GLU A 163 -3.62 5.41 1.20
N GLY A 164 -4.79 5.91 0.77
CA GLY A 164 -5.26 7.24 1.15
C GLY A 164 -4.42 8.40 0.62
N VAL A 165 -3.81 8.24 -0.56
CA VAL A 165 -3.17 9.33 -1.32
C VAL A 165 -3.87 9.43 -2.65
N ASP A 166 -4.39 10.61 -2.94
CA ASP A 166 -4.98 10.93 -4.24
C ASP A 166 -4.02 11.85 -5.01
N LEU A 167 -3.49 11.34 -6.12
CA LEU A 167 -2.57 12.02 -7.01
C LEU A 167 -3.04 11.84 -8.47
N PRO A 168 -4.13 12.52 -8.84
CA PRO A 168 -4.77 12.30 -10.14
C PRO A 168 -3.93 12.84 -11.32
N GLY A 169 -4.05 12.15 -12.45
CA GLY A 169 -3.46 12.57 -13.71
C GLY A 169 -1.94 12.74 -13.64
N GLU A 170 -1.46 13.88 -14.09
CA GLU A 170 -0.02 14.18 -14.16
C GLU A 170 0.68 14.30 -12.79
N LEU A 171 -0.07 14.25 -11.68
CA LEU A 171 0.52 14.30 -10.35
C LEU A 171 1.26 13.01 -9.98
N LEU A 172 0.93 11.89 -10.65
CA LEU A 172 1.67 10.65 -10.54
C LEU A 172 1.60 9.88 -11.85
N GLU A 173 2.70 9.82 -12.57
CA GLU A 173 2.80 9.11 -13.82
C GLU A 173 3.73 7.89 -13.75
N VAL A 174 4.66 7.85 -12.79
CA VAL A 174 5.58 6.74 -12.57
C VAL A 174 5.48 6.25 -11.14
N LEU A 175 5.11 4.99 -10.97
CA LEU A 175 5.08 4.32 -9.68
C LEU A 175 6.11 3.19 -9.65
N ILE A 176 7.00 3.22 -8.66
CA ILE A 176 7.96 2.16 -8.39
C ILE A 176 7.58 1.49 -7.08
N VAL A 177 7.26 0.21 -7.13
CA VAL A 177 7.01 -0.62 -5.96
C VAL A 177 8.27 -1.45 -5.70
N VAL A 178 9.02 -1.11 -4.65
CA VAL A 178 10.29 -1.76 -4.33
C VAL A 178 10.05 -3.19 -3.84
N LYS A 179 9.04 -3.38 -3.01
CA LYS A 179 8.62 -4.69 -2.49
C LYS A 179 7.14 -4.61 -2.11
N LEU A 180 6.40 -5.70 -2.31
CA LEU A 180 5.01 -5.78 -1.87
C LEU A 180 4.92 -5.81 -0.34
N PRO A 181 3.93 -5.15 0.27
CA PRO A 181 3.79 -5.01 1.72
C PRO A 181 3.11 -6.25 2.33
N PHE A 182 3.76 -7.39 2.20
CA PHE A 182 3.29 -8.60 2.88
C PHE A 182 3.47 -8.48 4.39
N ASP A 183 2.49 -8.98 5.10
CA ASP A 183 2.56 -9.11 6.55
C ASP A 183 3.72 -10.00 6.99
N VAL A 184 4.25 -9.74 8.18
CA VAL A 184 5.38 -10.52 8.72
C VAL A 184 4.87 -11.86 9.22
N PRO A 185 5.25 -13.00 8.61
CA PRO A 185 4.73 -14.32 8.98
C PRO A 185 5.01 -14.73 10.44
N SER A 186 6.02 -14.12 11.07
CA SER A 186 6.37 -14.38 12.47
C SER A 186 5.55 -13.55 13.47
N ASP A 187 4.73 -12.61 13.02
CA ASP A 187 3.83 -11.85 13.88
C ASP A 187 2.78 -12.80 14.49
N PRO A 188 2.60 -12.80 15.82
CA PRO A 188 1.64 -13.70 16.48
C PRO A 188 0.20 -13.54 16.00
N LEU A 189 -0.20 -12.31 15.67
CA LEU A 189 -1.54 -12.03 15.16
C LEU A 189 -1.73 -12.62 13.75
N ILE A 190 -0.73 -12.44 12.88
CA ILE A 190 -0.74 -12.99 11.51
C ILE A 190 -0.73 -14.52 11.53
N LYS A 191 0.07 -15.12 12.42
CA LYS A 191 0.02 -16.58 12.65
C LYS A 191 -1.38 -17.05 13.05
N SER A 192 -2.02 -16.34 13.95
CA SER A 192 -3.36 -16.71 14.42
C SER A 192 -4.40 -16.59 13.32
N TYR A 193 -4.34 -15.54 12.49
CA TYR A 193 -5.19 -15.41 11.30
C TYR A 193 -4.94 -16.54 10.27
N SER A 194 -3.68 -16.89 10.04
CA SER A 194 -3.35 -18.01 9.16
C SER A 194 -3.92 -19.33 9.66
N CYS A 195 -3.83 -19.61 10.97
CA CYS A 195 -4.44 -20.81 11.54
C CYS A 195 -5.96 -20.84 11.32
N LEU A 196 -6.66 -19.73 11.51
CA LEU A 196 -8.10 -19.65 11.25
C LEU A 196 -8.45 -19.94 9.79
N LEU A 197 -7.66 -19.43 8.84
CA LEU A 197 -7.87 -19.68 7.40
C LEU A 197 -7.71 -21.16 7.02
N TYR A 198 -6.76 -21.86 7.65
CA TYR A 198 -6.51 -23.28 7.39
C TYR A 198 -7.45 -24.22 8.15
N THR A 199 -8.13 -23.75 9.21
CA THR A 199 -9.02 -24.58 10.05
C THR A 199 -10.49 -24.30 9.79
N SER A 200 -10.83 -23.30 8.98
CA SER A 200 -12.22 -23.10 8.52
C SER A 200 -12.56 -24.15 7.45
N PRO A 201 -13.65 -24.91 7.62
CA PRO A 201 -14.08 -25.95 6.66
C PRO A 201 -14.50 -25.37 5.33
#